data_59df222e8a51104bb96f1cfe717bd325
#
_entry.id   59df222e8a51104bb96f1cfe717bd325
#
_cell.length_a   1.000
_cell.length_b   1.000
_cell.length_c   1.000
_cell.angle_alpha   90.00
_cell.angle_beta   90.00
_cell.angle_gamma   90.00
#
_symmetry.space_group_name_H-M   'P 1'
#
loop_
_entity.id
_entity.type
_entity.pdbx_description
1 polymer ?
#
loop_
_entity_poly.entity_id
_entity_poly.type
_entity_poly.pdbx_seq_one_letter_code
_entity_poly.pdbx_strand_id
1 'polypeptide(L)' 'MEIQFTTRIFKEGRSFVAHALELDVSSCGGSEVRALRNLKEAVRLFLEEAERMGTIQQILKEAGYGVG' A
#
# COMPACT_ATOMS: atom_id res chain seq x y z
N MET A 1 12.78 -0.09 4.76
CA MET A 1 12.44 1.13 4.00
C MET A 1 11.14 1.71 4.52
N GLU A 2 11.13 2.98 4.81
CA GLU A 2 9.96 3.67 5.29
C GLU A 2 9.42 4.59 4.21
N ILE A 3 8.15 4.45 3.89
CA ILE A 3 7.53 5.24 2.84
C ILE A 3 6.15 5.69 3.33
N GLN A 4 5.81 6.90 3.01
CA GLN A 4 4.51 7.46 3.34
C GLN A 4 3.61 7.42 2.11
N PHE A 5 2.37 7.08 2.32
CA PHE A 5 1.38 7.05 1.24
C PHE A 5 0.02 7.52 1.76
N THR A 6 -0.79 8.02 0.84
CA THR A 6 -2.14 8.46 1.15
C THR A 6 -3.04 7.23 1.22
N THR A 7 -3.74 7.10 2.33
CA THR A 7 -4.65 5.97 2.54
C THR A 7 -6.10 6.44 2.41
N ARG A 8 -6.87 5.67 1.68
CA ARG A 8 -8.30 5.85 1.56
C ARG A 8 -8.98 4.67 2.20
N ILE A 9 -9.92 4.93 3.13
CA ILE A 9 -10.65 3.87 3.81
C ILE A 9 -12.13 4.02 3.50
N PHE A 10 -12.76 2.95 3.09
CA PHE A 10 -14.20 2.94 2.85
C PHE A 10 -14.80 1.59 3.23
N LYS A 11 -16.09 1.60 3.49
CA LYS A 11 -16.82 0.40 3.87
C LYS A 11 -17.44 -0.22 2.62
N GLU A 12 -17.29 -1.52 2.48
CA GLU A 12 -17.87 -2.28 1.39
C GLU A 12 -18.56 -3.52 1.96
N GLY A 13 -19.87 -3.52 1.99
CA GLY A 13 -20.64 -4.57 2.64
C GLY A 13 -20.34 -4.59 4.13
N ARG A 14 -19.84 -5.72 4.64
CA ARG A 14 -19.48 -5.88 6.05
C ARG A 14 -17.97 -5.73 6.28
N SER A 15 -17.25 -5.37 5.24
CA SER A 15 -15.79 -5.23 5.33
C SER A 15 -15.39 -3.78 5.13
N PHE A 16 -14.22 -3.45 5.62
CA PHE A 16 -13.58 -2.17 5.34
C PHE A 16 -12.44 -2.41 4.38
N VAL A 17 -12.28 -1.49 3.43
CA VAL A 17 -11.20 -1.54 2.44
C VAL A 17 -10.28 -0.36 2.69
N ALA A 18 -8.99 -0.62 2.72
CA ALA A 18 -7.97 0.42 2.79
C ALA A 18 -7.15 0.39 1.50
N HIS A 19 -6.96 1.54 0.91
CA HIS A 19 -6.30 1.67 -0.38
C HIS A 19 -5.16 2.68 -0.29
N ALA A 20 -3.96 2.27 -0.71
CA ALA A 20 -2.80 3.16 -0.84
C ALA A 20 -2.83 3.73 -2.25
N LEU A 21 -3.15 5.01 -2.37
CA LEU A 21 -3.42 5.64 -3.66
C LEU A 21 -2.21 5.64 -4.58
N GLU A 22 -1.05 5.99 -4.05
CA GLU A 22 0.17 6.14 -4.86
C GLU A 22 0.67 4.81 -5.43
N LEU A 23 0.47 3.72 -4.68
CA LEU A 23 0.96 2.41 -5.07
C LEU A 23 -0.12 1.52 -5.67
N ASP A 24 -1.37 1.97 -5.59
CA ASP A 24 -2.53 1.21 -6.05
C ASP A 24 -2.59 -0.20 -5.42
N VAL A 25 -2.28 -0.26 -4.14
CA VAL A 25 -2.36 -1.50 -3.36
C VAL A 25 -3.52 -1.35 -2.40
N SER A 26 -4.36 -2.36 -2.30
CA SER A 26 -5.48 -2.33 -1.37
C SER A 26 -5.54 -3.60 -0.54
N SER A 27 -6.17 -3.49 0.61
CA SER A 27 -6.42 -4.63 1.48
C SER A 27 -7.73 -4.41 2.22
N CYS A 28 -8.24 -5.43 2.86
CA CYS A 28 -9.50 -5.33 3.59
C CYS A 28 -9.40 -5.98 4.95
N GLY A 29 -10.38 -5.69 5.78
CA GLY A 29 -10.48 -6.27 7.12
C GLY A 29 -11.85 -6.03 7.71
N GLY A 30 -12.12 -6.66 8.85
CA GLY A 30 -13.41 -6.55 9.54
C GLY A 30 -13.60 -5.23 10.29
N SER A 31 -12.59 -4.39 10.35
CA SER A 31 -12.66 -3.05 10.95
C SER A 31 -11.68 -2.14 10.22
N GLU A 32 -11.80 -0.83 10.43
CA GLU A 32 -10.88 0.14 9.84
C GLU A 32 -9.44 -0.14 10.29
N VAL A 33 -9.25 -0.44 11.57
CA VAL A 33 -7.93 -0.74 12.12
C VAL A 33 -7.33 -1.98 11.45
N ARG A 34 -8.13 -3.02 11.28
CA ARG A 34 -7.66 -4.25 10.63
C ARG A 34 -7.36 -4.04 9.15
N ALA A 35 -8.21 -3.30 8.46
CA ALA A 35 -7.98 -2.98 7.05
C ALA A 35 -6.68 -2.20 6.87
N LEU A 36 -6.44 -1.22 7.75
CA LEU A 36 -5.24 -0.41 7.70
C LEU A 36 -3.99 -1.23 8.02
N ARG A 37 -4.07 -2.09 9.02
CA ARG A 37 -2.97 -3.00 9.37
C ARG A 37 -2.63 -3.93 8.21
N ASN A 38 -3.67 -4.50 7.59
CA ASN A 38 -3.49 -5.41 6.47
C ASN A 38 -2.93 -4.67 5.25
N LEU A 39 -3.32 -3.41 5.06
CA LEU A 39 -2.78 -2.58 3.99
C LEU A 39 -1.29 -2.34 4.19
N LYS A 40 -0.87 -1.99 5.39
CA LYS A 40 0.54 -1.75 5.70
C LYS A 40 1.37 -3.00 5.41
N GLU A 41 0.86 -4.16 5.78
CA GLU A 41 1.52 -5.42 5.51
C GLU A 41 1.59 -5.71 4.01
N ALA A 42 0.50 -5.46 3.29
CA ALA A 42 0.44 -5.65 1.84
C ALA A 42 1.43 -4.73 1.11
N VAL A 43 1.52 -3.48 1.54
CA VAL A 43 2.47 -2.52 0.97
C VAL A 43 3.91 -2.97 1.24
N ARG A 44 4.18 -3.42 2.46
CA ARG A 44 5.51 -3.91 2.83
C ARG A 44 5.92 -5.09 1.95
N LEU A 45 5.04 -6.07 1.79
CA LEU A 45 5.33 -7.24 0.97
C LEU A 45 5.48 -6.88 -0.50
N PHE A 46 4.66 -5.95 -0.99
CA PHE A 46 4.76 -5.47 -2.36
C PHE A 46 6.12 -4.83 -2.63
N LEU A 47 6.58 -3.98 -1.71
CA LEU A 47 7.87 -3.30 -1.88
C LEU A 47 9.05 -4.25 -1.69
N GLU A 48 8.96 -5.19 -0.76
CA GLU A 48 9.99 -6.21 -0.58
C GLU A 48 10.15 -7.07 -1.84
N GLU A 49 9.04 -7.46 -2.45
CA GLU A 49 9.07 -8.22 -3.69
C GLU A 49 9.66 -7.40 -4.83
N ALA A 50 9.28 -6.13 -4.92
CA ALA A 50 9.82 -5.24 -5.95
C ALA A 50 11.33 -5.02 -5.78
N GLU A 51 11.79 -4.93 -4.52
CA GLU A 51 13.21 -4.81 -4.21
C GLU A 51 13.97 -6.06 -4.65
N ARG A 52 13.43 -7.22 -4.34
CA ARG A 52 14.03 -8.50 -4.74
C ARG A 52 14.10 -8.65 -6.26
N MET A 53 13.09 -8.15 -6.96
CA MET A 53 13.04 -8.19 -8.44
C MET A 53 13.84 -7.06 -9.10
N GLY A 54 14.33 -6.12 -8.33
CA GLY A 54 15.09 -4.99 -8.87
C GLY A 54 14.23 -3.91 -9.52
N THR A 55 12.94 -3.88 -9.24
CA THR A 55 11.99 -2.94 -9.86
C THR A 55 11.52 -1.83 -8.92
N ILE A 56 11.98 -1.82 -7.68
CA ILE A 56 11.48 -0.91 -6.65
C ILE A 56 11.63 0.57 -7.02
N GLN A 57 12.76 0.96 -7.60
CA GLN A 57 12.99 2.35 -7.95
C GLN A 57 12.07 2.82 -9.06
N GLN A 58 11.80 1.96 -10.01
CA GLN A 58 10.87 2.26 -11.09
C GLN A 58 9.44 2.43 -10.55
N ILE A 59 9.04 1.53 -9.66
CA ILE A 59 7.71 1.58 -9.03
C ILE A 59 7.56 2.88 -8.24
N LEU A 60 8.53 3.23 -7.42
CA LEU A 60 8.48 4.46 -6.62
C LEU A 60 8.45 5.70 -7.49
N LYS A 61 9.22 5.71 -8.57
CA LYS A 61 9.24 6.83 -9.50
C LYS A 61 7.88 7.00 -10.18
N GLU A 62 7.27 5.91 -10.64
CA GLU A 62 5.97 5.94 -11.29
C GLU A 62 4.87 6.35 -10.32
N ALA A 63 5.00 6.01 -9.05
CA ALA A 63 4.07 6.39 -8.01
C ALA A 63 4.23 7.84 -7.54
N GLY A 64 5.22 8.57 -8.05
CA GLY A 64 5.43 9.98 -7.73
C GLY A 64 6.33 10.24 -6.54
N TYR A 65 7.01 9.23 -6.01
CA TYR A 65 7.99 9.45 -4.94
C TYR A 65 9.28 9.99 -5.54
N GLY A 66 9.72 11.11 -5.06
CA GLY A 66 10.95 11.72 -5.54
C GLY A 66 12.15 10.89 -5.14
N VAL A 67 12.84 10.36 -6.13
CA VAL A 67 14.12 9.73 -5.90
C VAL A 67 15.13 10.74 -6.37
N GLY A 68 15.73 11.38 -5.45
CA GLY A 68 16.65 12.45 -5.72
C GLY A 68 17.79 12.06 -6.63
#